data_3936d04448e454fa62d934b36a93989d
#
_entry.id   3936d04448e454fa62d934b36a93989d
#
_cell.length_a   1.000
_cell.length_b   1.000
_cell.length_c   1.000
_cell.angle_alpha   90.00
_cell.angle_beta   90.00
_cell.angle_gamma   90.00
#
_symmetry.space_group_name_H-M   'P 1'
#
loop_
_entity.id
_entity.type
_entity.pdbx_description
1 polymer ?
#
loop_
_entity_poly.entity_id
_entity_poly.type
_entity_poly.pdbx_seq_one_letter_code
_entity_poly.pdbx_strand_id
1 'polypeptide(L)'
;VLYSEVDFLLHQELRETPIYNSIIEAVALGNTKLNDISQKSLVEDTSKTSVYLKNLIELGIVEREFSVDSKSKEKANSNRGTYRLTDNFFRFWYAFGFTNFSQLEDGDVDGVYDYVIAPVLHEFASFTFEDVCKEFVREMQKKNELPFRYSKMGRWTGKTTVRDKDKPNGVRIAETEVDILGI
;
A
#
# COMPACT_ATOMS: atom_id res chain seq x y z
N VAL A 1 10.09 5.65 -22.53
CA VAL A 1 11.04 6.51 -21.81
C VAL A 1 10.91 6.29 -20.31
N LEU A 2 9.73 6.48 -19.67
CA LEU A 2 9.55 6.28 -18.20
C LEU A 2 9.70 4.82 -17.75
N TYR A 3 9.31 3.87 -18.59
CA TYR A 3 9.47 2.43 -18.31
C TYR A 3 10.94 2.02 -18.14
N SER A 4 11.80 2.47 -19.03
CA SER A 4 13.23 2.15 -18.97
C SER A 4 13.92 2.75 -17.75
N GLU A 5 13.39 3.82 -17.16
CA GLU A 5 13.94 4.42 -15.93
C GLU A 5 13.65 3.56 -14.68
N VAL A 6 12.43 3.05 -14.56
CA VAL A 6 12.06 2.16 -13.43
C VAL A 6 12.88 0.88 -13.48
N ASP A 7 12.94 0.23 -14.65
CA ASP A 7 13.69 -1.00 -14.83
C ASP A 7 15.20 -0.77 -14.67
N PHE A 8 15.73 0.35 -15.15
CA PHE A 8 17.12 0.73 -15.00
C PHE A 8 17.50 0.98 -13.53
N LEU A 9 16.68 1.71 -12.76
CA LEU A 9 16.91 1.95 -11.34
C LEU A 9 16.94 0.63 -10.55
N LEU A 10 16.00 -0.27 -10.81
CA LEU A 10 15.95 -1.55 -10.14
C LEU A 10 17.15 -2.43 -10.51
N HIS A 11 17.56 -2.46 -11.79
CA HIS A 11 18.73 -3.23 -12.24
C HIS A 11 20.06 -2.71 -11.68
N GLN A 12 20.18 -1.42 -11.44
CA GLN A 12 21.40 -0.86 -10.85
C GLN A 12 21.58 -1.23 -9.37
N GLU A 13 20.49 -1.26 -8.63
CA GLU A 13 20.51 -1.42 -7.16
C GLU A 13 20.25 -2.87 -6.72
N LEU A 14 19.58 -3.69 -7.56
CA LEU A 14 19.07 -4.99 -7.15
C LEU A 14 19.52 -6.12 -8.10
N ARG A 15 20.14 -7.16 -7.55
CA ARG A 15 20.66 -8.30 -8.34
C ARG A 15 19.57 -9.27 -8.82
N GLU A 16 18.46 -9.40 -8.07
CA GLU A 16 17.38 -10.37 -8.35
C GLU A 16 16.11 -9.63 -8.80
N THR A 17 16.25 -8.79 -9.82
CA THR A 17 15.19 -7.90 -10.32
C THR A 17 13.83 -8.60 -10.55
N PRO A 18 13.72 -9.83 -11.11
CA PRO A 18 12.43 -10.48 -11.28
C PRO A 18 11.66 -10.69 -9.97
N ILE A 19 12.35 -11.03 -8.88
CA ILE A 19 11.72 -11.23 -7.57
C ILE A 19 11.26 -9.89 -6.99
N TYR A 20 12.08 -8.85 -7.12
CA TYR A 20 11.67 -7.52 -6.68
C TYR A 20 10.46 -7.00 -7.46
N ASN A 21 10.44 -7.20 -8.78
CA ASN A 21 9.29 -6.84 -9.61
C ASN A 21 8.00 -7.54 -9.15
N SER A 22 8.04 -8.85 -8.88
CA SER A 22 6.86 -9.58 -8.40
C SER A 22 6.39 -9.13 -7.02
N ILE A 23 7.30 -8.71 -6.13
CA ILE A 23 6.95 -8.16 -4.82
C ILE A 23 6.33 -6.75 -4.98
N ILE A 24 6.92 -5.89 -5.79
CA ILE A 24 6.40 -4.54 -6.06
C ILE A 24 5.01 -4.63 -6.71
N GLU A 25 4.84 -5.52 -7.68
CA GLU A 25 3.54 -5.81 -8.31
C GLU A 25 2.50 -6.28 -7.27
N ALA A 26 2.87 -7.22 -6.40
CA ALA A 26 1.98 -7.68 -5.35
C ALA A 26 1.50 -6.53 -4.44
N VAL A 27 2.41 -5.63 -4.05
CA VAL A 27 2.08 -4.44 -3.25
C VAL A 27 1.22 -3.46 -4.05
N ALA A 28 1.52 -3.22 -5.33
CA ALA A 28 0.76 -2.34 -6.21
C ALA A 28 -0.69 -2.79 -6.39
N LEU A 29 -0.90 -4.11 -6.42
CA LEU A 29 -2.21 -4.77 -6.51
C LEU A 29 -2.98 -4.80 -5.16
N GLY A 30 -2.47 -4.12 -4.12
CA GLY A 30 -3.18 -3.97 -2.86
C GLY A 30 -2.87 -5.03 -1.79
N ASN A 31 -1.90 -5.92 -2.01
CA ASN A 31 -1.45 -6.84 -0.96
C ASN A 31 -0.55 -6.06 0.01
N THR A 32 -1.06 -5.79 1.21
CA THR A 32 -0.36 -4.92 2.18
C THR A 32 0.28 -5.67 3.33
N LYS A 33 -0.07 -6.95 3.55
CA LYS A 33 0.49 -7.76 4.64
C LYS A 33 1.57 -8.70 4.11
N LEU A 34 2.61 -8.94 4.92
CA LEU A 34 3.76 -9.77 4.55
C LEU A 34 3.37 -11.13 3.95
N ASN A 35 2.40 -11.81 4.57
CA ASN A 35 1.96 -13.13 4.10
C ASN A 35 1.27 -13.05 2.73
N ASP A 36 0.41 -12.04 2.53
CA ASP A 36 -0.33 -11.85 1.28
C ASP A 36 0.64 -11.49 0.13
N ILE A 37 1.62 -10.62 0.42
CA ILE A 37 2.69 -10.27 -0.53
C ILE A 37 3.51 -11.50 -0.89
N SER A 38 3.92 -12.32 0.10
CA SER A 38 4.68 -13.55 -0.14
C SER A 38 3.93 -14.53 -1.04
N GLN A 39 2.66 -14.76 -0.76
CA GLN A 39 1.81 -15.64 -1.57
C GLN A 39 1.61 -15.11 -2.99
N LYS A 40 1.31 -13.82 -3.12
CA LYS A 40 1.04 -13.19 -4.43
C LYS A 40 2.29 -13.12 -5.31
N SER A 41 3.46 -12.83 -4.72
CA SER A 41 4.73 -12.75 -5.43
C SER A 41 5.38 -14.09 -5.70
N LEU A 42 4.76 -15.20 -5.29
CA LEU A 42 5.26 -16.57 -5.42
C LEU A 42 6.64 -16.77 -4.78
N VAL A 43 6.99 -15.97 -3.79
CA VAL A 43 8.19 -16.18 -2.97
C VAL A 43 7.85 -17.21 -1.89
N GLU A 44 8.51 -18.35 -1.93
CA GLU A 44 8.18 -19.52 -1.10
C GLU A 44 8.25 -19.27 0.42
N ASP A 45 9.04 -18.28 0.85
CA ASP A 45 9.32 -18.02 2.27
C ASP A 45 9.08 -16.56 2.64
N THR A 46 8.24 -16.36 3.63
CA THR A 46 7.96 -15.02 4.20
C THR A 46 9.21 -14.35 4.79
N SER A 47 10.18 -15.14 5.27
CA SER A 47 11.45 -14.63 5.75
C SER A 47 12.25 -13.98 4.61
N LYS A 48 12.30 -14.64 3.44
CA LYS A 48 12.92 -14.06 2.23
C LYS A 48 12.18 -12.82 1.77
N THR A 49 10.84 -12.88 1.69
CA THR A 49 10.00 -11.73 1.34
C THR A 49 10.28 -10.54 2.27
N SER A 50 10.45 -10.80 3.56
CA SER A 50 10.79 -9.75 4.54
C SER A 50 12.14 -9.07 4.25
N VAL A 51 13.14 -9.83 3.80
CA VAL A 51 14.45 -9.27 3.41
C VAL A 51 14.32 -8.40 2.16
N TYR A 52 13.60 -8.86 1.13
CA TYR A 52 13.36 -8.07 -0.08
C TYR A 52 12.59 -6.79 0.22
N LEU A 53 11.54 -6.86 1.03
CA LEU A 53 10.79 -5.67 1.47
C LEU A 53 11.66 -4.70 2.26
N LYS A 54 12.57 -5.18 3.11
CA LYS A 54 13.51 -4.34 3.82
C LYS A 54 14.41 -3.56 2.85
N ASN A 55 14.95 -4.23 1.84
CA ASN A 55 15.78 -3.57 0.82
C ASN A 55 14.97 -2.51 0.04
N LEU A 56 13.72 -2.81 -0.32
CA LEU A 56 12.83 -1.85 -0.99
C LEU A 56 12.49 -0.65 -0.09
N ILE A 57 12.42 -0.84 1.22
CA ILE A 57 12.24 0.25 2.18
C ILE A 57 13.51 1.11 2.26
N GLU A 58 14.69 0.51 2.30
CA GLU A 58 15.97 1.21 2.30
C GLU A 58 16.17 2.05 1.03
N LEU A 59 15.67 1.56 -0.12
CA LEU A 59 15.66 2.30 -1.39
C LEU A 59 14.52 3.35 -1.49
N GLY A 60 13.63 3.41 -0.49
CA GLY A 60 12.51 4.35 -0.50
C GLY A 60 11.39 4.02 -1.48
N ILE A 61 11.36 2.82 -2.09
CA ILE A 61 10.33 2.36 -3.03
C ILE A 61 9.07 1.91 -2.29
N VAL A 62 9.27 1.25 -1.16
CA VAL A 62 8.19 0.78 -0.27
C VAL A 62 8.33 1.48 1.07
N GLU A 63 7.22 1.78 1.69
CA GLU A 63 7.19 2.15 3.10
C GLU A 63 6.37 1.16 3.92
N ARG A 64 6.61 1.15 5.23
CA ARG A 64 5.87 0.35 6.17
C ARG A 64 5.05 1.25 7.08
N GLU A 65 3.73 1.22 6.90
CA GLU A 65 2.78 1.99 7.69
C GLU A 65 2.33 1.20 8.92
N PHE A 66 2.17 1.89 10.04
CA PHE A 66 1.65 1.34 11.29
C PHE A 66 0.45 2.15 11.75
N SER A 67 -0.42 1.52 12.52
CA SER A 67 -1.51 2.25 13.19
C SER A 67 -0.95 3.44 13.97
N VAL A 68 -1.63 4.58 13.91
CA VAL A 68 -1.18 5.86 14.49
C VAL A 68 -0.93 5.78 15.99
N ASP A 69 -1.63 4.88 16.70
CA ASP A 69 -1.49 4.62 18.14
C ASP A 69 -0.41 3.57 18.47
N SER A 70 0.25 2.98 17.46
CA SER A 70 1.28 1.96 17.67
C SER A 70 2.47 2.48 18.46
N LYS A 71 2.86 1.72 19.48
CA LYS A 71 4.02 2.03 20.31
C LYS A 71 5.34 1.64 19.60
N SER A 72 6.43 2.29 19.96
CA SER A 72 7.76 2.04 19.36
C SER A 72 8.20 0.57 19.43
N LYS A 73 7.90 -0.14 20.53
CA LYS A 73 8.19 -1.58 20.68
C LYS A 73 7.39 -2.45 19.72
N GLU A 74 6.17 -2.06 19.41
CA GLU A 74 5.32 -2.78 18.44
C GLU A 74 5.82 -2.59 17.02
N LYS A 75 6.33 -1.41 16.70
CA LYS A 75 6.94 -1.11 15.40
C LYS A 75 8.23 -1.90 15.14
N ALA A 76 9.03 -2.13 16.17
CA ALA A 76 10.30 -2.84 16.06
C ALA A 76 10.15 -4.34 15.78
N ASN A 77 9.13 -4.99 16.36
CA ASN A 77 9.01 -6.45 16.40
C ASN A 77 7.76 -7.00 15.70
N SER A 78 6.98 -6.17 15.01
CA SER A 78 5.65 -6.61 14.63
C SER A 78 5.50 -6.95 13.16
N ASN A 79 4.81 -8.07 12.92
CA ASN A 79 4.17 -8.39 11.67
C ASN A 79 2.89 -7.53 11.42
N ARG A 80 2.66 -6.50 12.24
CA ARG A 80 1.41 -5.71 12.25
C ARG A 80 1.41 -4.54 11.27
N GLY A 81 2.56 -4.09 10.78
CA GLY A 81 2.61 -3.02 9.80
C GLY A 81 2.10 -3.48 8.43
N THR A 82 1.60 -2.54 7.65
CA THR A 82 1.22 -2.72 6.26
C THR A 82 2.26 -2.11 5.34
N TYR A 83 2.50 -2.73 4.20
CA TYR A 83 3.44 -2.26 3.20
C TYR A 83 2.68 -1.54 2.09
N ARG A 84 3.24 -0.41 1.62
CA ARG A 84 2.68 0.34 0.50
C ARG A 84 3.81 0.94 -0.35
N LEU A 85 3.53 1.22 -1.61
CA LEU A 85 4.45 1.95 -2.47
C LEU A 85 4.43 3.43 -2.10
N THR A 86 5.60 4.06 -2.08
CA THR A 86 5.77 5.48 -1.74
C THR A 86 5.37 6.40 -2.88
N ASP A 87 5.53 5.93 -4.12
CA ASP A 87 5.29 6.70 -5.33
C ASP A 87 4.04 6.20 -6.07
N ASN A 88 3.12 7.13 -6.38
CA ASN A 88 1.87 6.81 -7.06
C ASN A 88 2.07 6.43 -8.54
N PHE A 89 3.14 6.90 -9.19
CA PHE A 89 3.46 6.48 -10.54
C PHE A 89 3.92 5.02 -10.55
N PHE A 90 4.83 4.63 -9.64
CA PHE A 90 5.23 3.23 -9.46
C PHE A 90 4.02 2.34 -9.20
N ARG A 91 3.13 2.79 -8.32
CA ARG A 91 1.91 2.05 -7.99
C ARG A 91 1.02 1.85 -9.21
N PHE A 92 0.78 2.91 -10.01
CA PHE A 92 0.00 2.83 -11.24
C PHE A 92 0.69 1.95 -12.29
N TRP A 93 1.99 2.15 -12.47
CA TRP A 93 2.77 1.41 -13.46
C TRP A 93 2.73 -0.10 -13.18
N TYR A 94 3.03 -0.52 -11.96
CA TYR A 94 3.04 -1.94 -11.61
C TYR A 94 1.64 -2.57 -11.55
N ALA A 95 0.62 -1.81 -11.20
CA ALA A 95 -0.75 -2.32 -11.20
C ALA A 95 -1.30 -2.53 -12.62
N PHE A 96 -0.96 -1.67 -13.57
CA PHE A 96 -1.62 -1.65 -14.87
C PHE A 96 -0.66 -1.71 -16.05
N GLY A 97 0.43 -0.98 -16.03
CA GLY A 97 1.38 -0.92 -17.14
C GLY A 97 2.22 -2.19 -17.25
N PHE A 98 2.86 -2.57 -16.17
CA PHE A 98 3.77 -3.72 -16.14
C PHE A 98 3.07 -5.04 -16.47
N THR A 99 1.90 -5.29 -15.90
CA THR A 99 1.10 -6.49 -16.12
C THR A 99 0.52 -6.61 -17.54
N ASN A 100 0.32 -5.48 -18.22
CA ASN A 100 -0.28 -5.43 -19.56
C ASN A 100 0.72 -4.91 -20.61
N PHE A 101 2.01 -5.04 -20.33
CA PHE A 101 3.07 -4.45 -21.15
C PHE A 101 3.01 -4.89 -22.62
N SER A 102 2.81 -6.18 -22.89
CA SER A 102 2.71 -6.71 -24.25
C SER A 102 1.55 -6.09 -25.05
N GLN A 103 0.37 -5.92 -24.42
CA GLN A 103 -0.78 -5.28 -25.07
C GLN A 103 -0.50 -3.81 -25.39
N LEU A 104 0.18 -3.12 -24.46
CA LEU A 104 0.57 -1.73 -24.65
C LEU A 104 1.63 -1.57 -25.77
N GLU A 105 2.58 -2.52 -25.90
CA GLU A 105 3.55 -2.55 -27.01
C GLU A 105 2.87 -2.81 -28.36
N ASP A 106 1.83 -3.63 -28.38
CA ASP A 106 1.01 -3.88 -29.56
C ASP A 106 0.09 -2.69 -29.91
N GLY A 107 0.06 -1.65 -29.07
CA GLY A 107 -0.71 -0.42 -29.29
C GLY A 107 -2.15 -0.46 -28.81
N ASP A 108 -2.58 -1.51 -28.09
CA ASP A 108 -3.92 -1.65 -27.54
C ASP A 108 -4.12 -0.85 -26.24
N VAL A 109 -3.88 0.46 -26.32
CA VAL A 109 -4.00 1.37 -25.17
C VAL A 109 -5.44 1.50 -24.72
N ASP A 110 -6.38 1.61 -25.65
CA ASP A 110 -7.81 1.76 -25.37
C ASP A 110 -8.38 0.49 -24.73
N GLY A 111 -7.99 -0.69 -25.22
CA GLY A 111 -8.40 -1.96 -24.62
C GLY A 111 -7.90 -2.13 -23.19
N VAL A 112 -6.64 -1.79 -22.92
CA VAL A 112 -6.11 -1.82 -21.55
C VAL A 112 -6.85 -0.82 -20.66
N TYR A 113 -7.13 0.39 -21.17
CA TYR A 113 -7.88 1.37 -20.39
C TYR A 113 -9.30 0.90 -20.08
N ASP A 114 -10.08 0.51 -21.08
CA ASP A 114 -11.49 0.21 -20.94
C ASP A 114 -11.76 -1.07 -20.13
N TYR A 115 -10.93 -2.10 -20.31
CA TYR A 115 -11.18 -3.42 -19.73
C TYR A 115 -10.36 -3.71 -18.46
N VAL A 116 -9.24 -3.04 -18.25
CA VAL A 116 -8.37 -3.29 -17.10
C VAL A 116 -8.38 -2.12 -16.10
N ILE A 117 -8.22 -0.88 -16.58
CA ILE A 117 -8.05 0.27 -15.71
C ILE A 117 -9.40 0.85 -15.26
N ALA A 118 -10.25 1.21 -16.19
CA ALA A 118 -11.50 1.94 -15.92
C ALA A 118 -12.42 1.23 -14.89
N PRO A 119 -12.58 -0.10 -14.92
CA PRO A 119 -13.44 -0.80 -13.96
C PRO A 119 -13.00 -0.67 -12.50
N VAL A 120 -11.69 -0.51 -12.24
CA VAL A 120 -11.11 -0.47 -10.90
C VAL A 120 -10.48 0.88 -10.54
N LEU A 121 -10.51 1.86 -11.46
CA LEU A 121 -9.84 3.15 -11.30
C LEU A 121 -10.33 3.90 -10.05
N HIS A 122 -11.62 3.85 -9.76
CA HIS A 122 -12.19 4.53 -8.59
C HIS A 122 -11.61 3.97 -7.29
N GLU A 123 -11.57 2.63 -7.15
CA GLU A 123 -11.00 1.98 -5.98
C GLU A 123 -9.49 2.22 -5.89
N PHE A 124 -8.79 2.11 -7.02
CA PHE A 124 -7.37 2.42 -7.09
C PHE A 124 -7.07 3.85 -6.65
N ALA A 125 -7.84 4.84 -7.11
CA ALA A 125 -7.65 6.25 -6.78
C ALA A 125 -7.98 6.58 -5.33
N SER A 126 -8.83 5.79 -4.65
CA SER A 126 -9.24 6.05 -3.26
C SER A 126 -8.04 6.15 -2.29
N PHE A 127 -7.03 5.30 -2.47
CA PHE A 127 -5.81 5.33 -1.65
C PHE A 127 -4.99 6.62 -1.86
N THR A 128 -4.90 7.10 -3.09
CA THR A 128 -4.25 8.39 -3.36
C THR A 128 -5.04 9.54 -2.77
N PHE A 129 -6.38 9.45 -2.82
CA PHE A 129 -7.25 10.44 -2.23
C PHE A 129 -7.11 10.53 -0.70
N GLU A 130 -6.89 9.42 0.00
CA GLU A 130 -6.56 9.42 1.42
C GLU A 130 -5.30 10.25 1.72
N ASP A 131 -4.25 10.11 0.91
CA ASP A 131 -3.02 10.88 1.09
C ASP A 131 -3.24 12.38 0.83
N VAL A 132 -4.03 12.73 -0.17
CA VAL A 132 -4.47 14.11 -0.42
C VAL A 132 -5.24 14.66 0.78
N CYS A 133 -6.16 13.89 1.35
CA CYS A 133 -6.90 14.28 2.55
C CYS A 133 -5.99 14.48 3.77
N LYS A 134 -5.01 13.58 3.97
CA LYS A 134 -4.02 13.70 5.05
C LYS A 134 -3.19 14.98 4.90
N GLU A 135 -2.77 15.29 3.67
CA GLU A 135 -2.01 16.51 3.40
C GLU A 135 -2.87 17.77 3.62
N PHE A 136 -4.10 17.78 3.14
CA PHE A 136 -5.04 18.86 3.38
C PHE A 136 -5.24 19.14 4.87
N VAL A 137 -5.47 18.10 5.69
CA VAL A 137 -5.63 18.25 7.14
C VAL A 137 -4.36 18.80 7.80
N ARG A 138 -3.17 18.38 7.33
CA ARG A 138 -1.88 18.93 7.81
C ARG A 138 -1.76 20.43 7.51
N GLU A 139 -2.14 20.85 6.30
CA GLU A 139 -2.12 22.26 5.91
C GLU A 139 -3.11 23.09 6.74
N MET A 140 -4.32 22.60 6.97
CA MET A 140 -5.29 23.25 7.85
C MET A 140 -4.74 23.42 9.28
N GLN A 141 -4.04 22.42 9.83
CA GLN A 141 -3.42 22.53 11.15
C GLN A 141 -2.32 23.58 11.16
N LYS A 142 -1.46 23.65 10.13
CA LYS A 142 -0.43 24.69 10.01
C LYS A 142 -1.01 26.10 9.99
N LYS A 143 -2.15 26.26 9.32
CA LYS A 143 -2.88 27.54 9.22
C LYS A 143 -3.75 27.86 10.45
N ASN A 144 -3.82 26.96 11.45
CA ASN A 144 -4.73 27.05 12.61
C ASN A 144 -6.23 27.13 12.22
N GLU A 145 -6.62 26.45 11.16
CA GLU A 145 -7.99 26.40 10.66
C GLU A 145 -8.78 25.20 11.22
N LEU A 146 -8.13 24.28 11.93
CA LEU A 146 -8.81 23.18 12.61
C LEU A 146 -9.33 23.60 13.98
N PRO A 147 -10.53 23.12 14.40
CA PRO A 147 -11.10 23.40 15.72
C PRO A 147 -10.36 22.71 16.88
N PHE A 148 -9.40 21.86 16.57
CA PHE A 148 -8.56 21.09 17.52
C PHE A 148 -7.14 20.97 16.97
N ARG A 149 -6.22 20.54 17.82
CA ARG A 149 -4.85 20.16 17.40
C ARG A 149 -4.59 18.70 17.68
N TYR A 150 -3.86 18.05 16.81
CA TYR A 150 -3.37 16.68 16.98
C TYR A 150 -1.84 16.67 17.09
N SER A 151 -1.30 15.71 17.84
CA SER A 151 0.16 15.48 17.94
C SER A 151 0.66 14.49 16.91
N LYS A 152 -0.20 13.54 16.51
CA LYS A 152 0.06 12.55 15.47
C LYS A 152 -1.19 12.37 14.64
N MET A 153 -1.01 12.08 13.35
CA MET A 153 -2.10 11.77 12.44
C MET A 153 -1.67 10.64 11.51
N GLY A 154 -2.57 9.70 11.29
CA GLY A 154 -2.34 8.57 10.40
C GLY A 154 -3.53 7.61 10.41
N ARG A 155 -3.36 6.50 9.72
CA ARG A 155 -4.33 5.41 9.70
C ARG A 155 -4.39 4.73 11.08
N TRP A 156 -5.57 4.35 11.50
CA TRP A 156 -5.77 3.53 12.68
C TRP A 156 -6.41 2.20 12.31
N THR A 157 -5.86 1.12 12.84
CA THR A 157 -6.40 -0.23 12.67
C THR A 157 -6.56 -0.87 14.04
N GLY A 158 -7.71 -1.46 14.29
CA GLY A 158 -7.99 -2.07 15.58
C GLY A 158 -9.13 -3.08 15.52
N LYS A 159 -9.45 -3.63 16.68
CA LYS A 159 -10.58 -4.56 16.83
C LYS A 159 -11.68 -3.87 17.60
N THR A 160 -12.88 -3.88 17.03
CA THR A 160 -14.08 -3.34 17.68
C THR A 160 -15.11 -4.44 17.88
N THR A 161 -15.99 -4.24 18.85
CA THR A 161 -17.11 -5.14 19.10
C THR A 161 -18.32 -4.62 18.34
N VAL A 162 -18.81 -5.41 17.39
CA VAL A 162 -20.02 -5.10 16.60
C VAL A 162 -21.16 -6.03 17.02
N ARG A 163 -22.39 -5.53 16.95
CA ARG A 163 -23.59 -6.35 17.17
C ARG A 163 -23.70 -7.40 16.07
N ASP A 164 -23.97 -8.63 16.48
CA ASP A 164 -24.16 -9.77 15.61
C ASP A 164 -25.32 -10.63 16.12
N LYS A 165 -26.44 -10.61 15.42
CA LYS A 165 -27.66 -11.31 15.83
C LYS A 165 -27.52 -12.83 15.76
N ASP A 166 -26.58 -13.32 14.99
CA ASP A 166 -26.32 -14.75 14.76
C ASP A 166 -25.38 -15.36 15.80
N LYS A 167 -24.84 -14.55 16.71
CA LYS A 167 -23.95 -15.00 17.77
C LYS A 167 -24.69 -15.16 19.12
N PRO A 168 -24.35 -16.18 19.90
CA PRO A 168 -24.99 -16.44 21.22
C PRO A 168 -24.93 -15.25 22.18
N ASN A 169 -23.83 -14.46 22.09
CA ASN A 169 -23.63 -13.29 22.94
C ASN A 169 -24.10 -11.98 22.24
N GLY A 170 -24.73 -12.06 21.08
CA GLY A 170 -25.19 -10.90 20.33
C GLY A 170 -24.09 -9.97 19.80
N VAL A 171 -22.82 -10.41 19.86
CA VAL A 171 -21.66 -9.59 19.45
C VAL A 171 -20.59 -10.43 18.76
N ARG A 172 -19.84 -9.78 17.85
CA ARG A 172 -18.62 -10.32 17.25
C ARG A 172 -17.50 -9.29 17.30
N ILE A 173 -16.27 -9.75 17.32
CA ILE A 173 -15.10 -8.89 17.12
C ILE A 173 -14.89 -8.73 15.63
N ALA A 174 -14.84 -7.47 15.18
CA ALA A 174 -14.52 -7.12 13.80
C ALA A 174 -13.22 -6.28 13.75
N GLU A 175 -12.42 -6.49 12.76
CA GLU A 175 -11.35 -5.56 12.42
C GLU A 175 -11.99 -4.29 11.89
N THR A 176 -11.51 -3.15 12.34
CA THR A 176 -12.00 -1.83 11.96
C THR A 176 -10.82 -0.95 11.60
N GLU A 177 -11.00 -0.17 10.57
CA GLU A 177 -10.02 0.76 10.07
C GLU A 177 -10.61 2.17 10.02
N VAL A 178 -9.78 3.15 10.33
CA VAL A 178 -10.05 4.58 10.15
C VAL A 178 -8.88 5.17 9.37
N ASP A 179 -9.15 5.69 8.19
CA ASP A 179 -8.11 6.14 7.26
C ASP A 179 -7.34 7.34 7.76
N ILE A 180 -8.02 8.23 8.49
CA ILE A 180 -7.40 9.44 9.06
C ILE A 180 -7.89 9.60 10.49
N LEU A 181 -6.99 9.40 11.44
CA LEU A 181 -7.19 9.64 12.85
C LEU A 181 -6.10 10.57 13.38
N GLY A 182 -6.52 11.66 14.04
CA GLY A 182 -5.64 12.56 14.80
C GLY A 182 -5.67 12.21 16.30
N ILE A 183 -4.52 12.14 16.94
CA ILE A 183 -4.37 11.93 18.40
C ILE A 183 -3.39 12.94 19.01
#